data_8325ebb83b106022bf6d0b1ae7d982bb
#
_entry.id   8325ebb83b106022bf6d0b1ae7d982bb
#
_cell.length_a   1.000
_cell.length_b   1.000
_cell.length_c   1.000
_cell.angle_alpha   90.00
_cell.angle_beta   90.00
_cell.angle_gamma   90.00
#
_symmetry.space_group_name_H-M   'P 1'
#
loop_
_entity.id
_entity.type
_entity.pdbx_description
1 polymer ?
#
loop_
_entity_poly.entity_id
_entity_poly.type
_entity_poly.pdbx_seq_one_letter_code
_entity_poly.pdbx_strand_id
1 'polypeptide(L)'
;KAAAKNLFARAFKAQVTVPTDLGGMVDGLLSRSALGMLGLARKAGAIALGAAKVESAVRGGLALFVLHATEASDDGVRKIRQARRATVRLGGPAILAYKLFSEAELSLALGGTNVIHAAVLAGDAGRAVQKRMVALDRYRGGSPDDLAMLAAVADEDDAAEDME
;
A
#
# COMPACT_ATOMS: atom_id res chain seq x y z
N LYS A 1 7.72 19.59 8.11
CA LYS A 1 8.02 19.40 8.52
C LYS A 1 8.25 18.87 9.15
N ALA A 2 8.46 18.72 9.30
CA ALA A 2 8.71 18.00 9.91
C ALA A 2 8.62 17.74 10.90
N ALA A 3 8.31 17.69 11.31
CA ALA A 3 8.05 17.37 12.19
C ALA A 3 7.80 18.04 12.61
N ALA A 4 7.86 18.31 12.11
CA ALA A 4 7.90 18.97 12.32
C ALA A 4 8.29 19.30 12.76
N LYS A 5 8.30 19.36 12.43
CA LYS A 5 9.03 19.45 13.16
C LYS A 5 9.20 20.35 13.86
N ASN A 6 8.93 21.04 13.42
CA ASN A 6 9.71 21.87 14.10
C ASN A 6 9.06 23.08 14.65
N LEU A 7 8.04 23.55 14.02
CA LEU A 7 7.29 24.66 14.52
C LEU A 7 6.60 24.28 15.81
N PHE A 8 6.06 23.09 15.84
CA PHE A 8 5.43 22.55 17.01
C PHE A 8 6.44 22.36 18.14
N ALA A 9 7.58 21.78 17.86
CA ALA A 9 8.61 21.56 18.83
C ALA A 9 9.15 22.86 19.38
N ARG A 10 9.21 23.89 18.56
CA ARG A 10 9.73 25.18 18.97
C ARG A 10 8.79 25.91 19.91
N ALA A 11 7.49 25.77 19.72
CA ALA A 11 6.53 26.40 20.58
C ALA A 11 6.60 25.91 22.02
N PHE A 12 7.06 24.69 22.20
CA PHE A 12 7.08 24.08 23.52
C PHE A 12 8.48 23.85 24.05
N LYS A 13 9.49 24.31 23.38
CA LYS A 13 10.82 23.86 23.69
C LYS A 13 11.29 24.25 25.08
N ALA A 14 10.73 25.25 25.68
CA ALA A 14 11.18 25.72 26.98
C ALA A 14 10.92 24.73 28.09
N GLN A 15 9.90 23.91 27.93
CA GLN A 15 9.61 22.96 28.97
C GLN A 15 9.45 21.61 28.42
N VAL A 16 9.96 21.39 27.28
CA VAL A 16 9.53 20.28 26.75
C VAL A 16 10.34 19.16 26.89
N THR A 17 9.69 18.34 27.40
CA THR A 17 9.78 16.97 27.03
C THR A 17 8.82 16.73 25.89
N VAL A 18 9.28 16.75 24.70
CA VAL A 18 8.51 16.18 23.60
C VAL A 18 8.30 14.73 23.98
N PRO A 19 7.05 14.25 24.04
CA PRO A 19 6.85 12.84 24.37
C PRO A 19 7.67 12.01 23.41
N THR A 20 8.48 11.12 23.93
CA THR A 20 9.21 10.16 23.13
C THR A 20 8.29 9.32 22.27
N ASP A 21 6.99 9.44 22.52
CA ASP A 21 5.91 8.72 21.90
C ASP A 21 5.19 9.52 20.80
N LEU A 22 5.65 10.72 20.49
CA LEU A 22 4.99 11.54 19.48
C LEU A 22 4.95 10.85 18.12
N GLY A 23 6.03 10.20 17.73
CA GLY A 23 6.09 9.43 16.48
C GLY A 23 5.08 8.29 16.46
N GLY A 24 4.90 7.58 17.56
CA GLY A 24 3.92 6.53 17.68
C GLY A 24 2.49 7.06 17.63
N MET A 25 2.23 8.24 18.20
CA MET A 25 0.93 8.88 18.13
C MET A 25 0.54 9.27 16.71
N VAL A 26 1.45 9.85 15.95
CA VAL A 26 1.22 10.22 14.55
C VAL A 26 1.01 8.98 13.68
N ASP A 27 1.86 7.96 13.85
CA ASP A 27 1.68 6.68 13.18
C ASP A 27 0.30 6.09 13.44
N GLY A 28 -0.14 6.08 14.69
CA GLY A 28 -1.46 5.60 15.06
C GLY A 28 -2.59 6.36 14.40
N LEU A 29 -2.48 7.68 14.29
CA LEU A 29 -3.49 8.51 13.62
C LEU A 29 -3.54 8.22 12.12
N LEU A 30 -2.39 8.13 11.47
CA LEU A 30 -2.30 7.82 10.05
C LEU A 30 -2.81 6.41 9.76
N SER A 31 -2.47 5.45 10.61
CA SER A 31 -2.94 4.06 10.47
C SER A 31 -4.46 3.98 10.61
N ARG A 32 -5.03 4.60 11.62
CA ARG A 32 -6.49 4.60 11.81
C ARG A 32 -7.21 5.29 10.66
N SER A 33 -6.67 6.37 10.15
CA SER A 33 -7.24 7.07 8.99
C SER A 33 -7.25 6.18 7.75
N ALA A 34 -6.14 5.49 7.49
CA ALA A 34 -6.04 4.58 6.36
C ALA A 34 -6.97 3.38 6.50
N LEU A 35 -6.98 2.75 7.69
CA LEU A 35 -7.85 1.60 7.95
C LEU A 35 -9.34 1.97 7.91
N GLY A 36 -9.70 3.15 8.42
CA GLY A 36 -11.07 3.65 8.34
C GLY A 36 -11.52 3.85 6.90
N MET A 37 -10.65 4.40 6.06
CA MET A 37 -10.96 4.59 4.64
C MET A 37 -11.04 3.25 3.89
N LEU A 38 -10.21 2.27 4.27
CA LEU A 38 -10.33 0.90 3.73
C LEU A 38 -11.71 0.31 4.00
N GLY A 39 -12.22 0.48 5.22
CA GLY A 39 -13.55 0.03 5.57
C GLY A 39 -14.64 0.68 4.72
N LEU A 40 -14.52 1.97 4.45
CA LEU A 40 -15.44 2.69 3.57
C LEU A 40 -15.34 2.20 2.13
N ALA A 41 -14.14 1.96 1.63
CA ALA A 41 -13.92 1.42 0.30
C ALA A 41 -14.51 0.01 0.15
N ARG A 42 -14.43 -0.79 1.21
CA ARG A 42 -15.07 -2.12 1.22
C ARG A 42 -16.58 -2.01 1.06
N LYS A 43 -17.21 -1.09 1.77
CA LYS A 43 -18.65 -0.84 1.66
C LYS A 43 -19.04 -0.35 0.28
N ALA A 44 -18.17 0.40 -0.37
CA ALA A 44 -18.38 0.92 -1.72
C ALA A 44 -18.11 -0.14 -2.81
N GLY A 45 -17.73 -1.37 -2.45
CA GLY A 45 -17.44 -2.42 -3.41
C GLY A 45 -16.09 -2.28 -4.11
N ALA A 46 -15.17 -1.49 -3.55
CA ALA A 46 -13.89 -1.17 -4.16
C ALA A 46 -12.73 -2.05 -3.65
N ILE A 47 -13.03 -3.17 -3.03
CA ILE A 47 -12.02 -4.07 -2.45
C ILE A 47 -12.22 -5.49 -2.96
N ALA A 48 -11.13 -6.11 -3.40
CA ALA A 48 -11.07 -7.54 -3.68
C ALA A 48 -10.28 -8.23 -2.59
N LEU A 49 -10.84 -9.27 -2.00
CA LEU A 49 -10.24 -10.01 -0.88
C LEU A 49 -9.80 -11.40 -1.30
N GLY A 50 -8.63 -11.80 -0.82
CA GLY A 50 -8.07 -13.13 -1.04
C GLY A 50 -7.17 -13.20 -2.26
N ALA A 51 -6.22 -14.13 -2.21
CA ALA A 51 -5.15 -14.22 -3.22
C ALA A 51 -5.68 -14.36 -4.65
N ALA A 52 -6.69 -15.20 -4.86
CA ALA A 52 -7.25 -15.45 -6.20
C ALA A 52 -7.92 -14.21 -6.78
N LYS A 53 -8.73 -13.51 -5.98
CA LYS A 53 -9.42 -12.29 -6.44
C LYS A 53 -8.45 -11.14 -6.63
N VAL A 54 -7.44 -11.03 -5.77
CA VAL A 54 -6.38 -10.03 -5.91
C VAL A 54 -5.62 -10.26 -7.20
N GLU A 55 -5.19 -11.48 -7.46
CA GLU A 55 -4.48 -11.82 -8.69
C GLU A 55 -5.31 -11.49 -9.93
N SER A 56 -6.59 -11.85 -9.91
CA SER A 56 -7.51 -11.56 -11.00
C SER A 56 -7.66 -10.05 -11.23
N ALA A 57 -7.82 -9.26 -10.16
CA ALA A 57 -7.94 -7.81 -10.27
C ALA A 57 -6.65 -7.17 -10.81
N VAL A 58 -5.49 -7.69 -10.41
CA VAL A 58 -4.20 -7.22 -10.89
C VAL A 58 -4.04 -7.51 -12.38
N ARG A 59 -4.27 -8.76 -12.78
CA ARG A 59 -4.12 -9.17 -14.18
C ARG A 59 -5.10 -8.47 -15.11
N GLY A 60 -6.29 -8.14 -14.60
CA GLY A 60 -7.30 -7.39 -15.35
C GLY A 60 -7.04 -5.89 -15.41
N GLY A 61 -6.00 -5.40 -14.75
CA GLY A 61 -5.69 -3.97 -14.70
C GLY A 61 -6.69 -3.15 -13.88
N LEU A 62 -7.48 -3.80 -13.04
CA LEU A 62 -8.53 -3.14 -12.26
C LEU A 62 -8.05 -2.67 -10.89
N ALA A 63 -6.95 -3.22 -10.39
CA ALA A 63 -6.40 -2.86 -9.09
C ALA A 63 -5.63 -1.55 -9.19
N LEU A 64 -5.84 -0.67 -8.23
CA LEU A 64 -5.05 0.54 -8.08
C LEU A 64 -3.76 0.23 -7.34
N PHE A 65 -3.85 -0.55 -6.27
CA PHE A 65 -2.72 -1.07 -5.52
C PHE A 65 -3.14 -2.32 -4.74
N VAL A 66 -2.15 -3.01 -4.19
CA VAL A 66 -2.35 -4.26 -3.45
C VAL A 66 -1.87 -4.08 -2.02
N LEU A 67 -2.54 -4.75 -1.10
CA LEU A 67 -2.15 -4.82 0.31
C LEU A 67 -1.81 -6.25 0.67
N HIS A 68 -0.69 -6.43 1.34
CA HIS A 68 -0.30 -7.68 1.97
C HIS A 68 -0.24 -7.47 3.47
N ALA A 69 -0.72 -8.42 4.25
CA ALA A 69 -0.50 -8.42 5.68
C ALA A 69 1.00 -8.58 5.98
N THR A 70 1.45 -8.05 7.10
CA THR A 70 2.86 -8.19 7.50
C THR A 70 3.26 -9.66 7.69
N GLU A 71 2.30 -10.52 7.98
CA GLU A 71 2.50 -11.97 8.15
C GLU A 71 2.39 -12.76 6.83
N ALA A 72 2.16 -12.09 5.70
CA ALA A 72 2.01 -12.78 4.41
C ALA A 72 3.26 -13.59 4.07
N SER A 73 3.04 -14.80 3.56
CA SER A 73 4.15 -15.66 3.15
C SER A 73 4.86 -15.10 1.91
N ASP A 74 6.15 -15.39 1.80
CA ASP A 74 6.93 -15.00 0.63
C ASP A 74 6.35 -15.58 -0.66
N ASP A 75 5.82 -16.80 -0.60
CA ASP A 75 5.21 -17.45 -1.75
C ASP A 75 3.94 -16.73 -2.23
N GLY A 76 3.06 -16.36 -1.30
CA GLY A 76 1.85 -15.60 -1.62
C GLY A 76 2.15 -14.23 -2.20
N VAL A 77 3.10 -13.51 -1.61
CA VAL A 77 3.56 -12.21 -2.11
C VAL A 77 4.18 -12.37 -3.50
N ARG A 78 4.98 -13.39 -3.70
CA ARG A 78 5.65 -13.66 -4.98
C ARG A 78 4.65 -13.90 -6.10
N LYS A 79 3.61 -14.70 -5.86
CA LYS A 79 2.58 -14.98 -6.87
C LYS A 79 1.88 -13.69 -7.34
N ILE A 80 1.54 -12.82 -6.41
CA ILE A 80 0.90 -11.54 -6.74
C ILE A 80 1.90 -10.61 -7.42
N ARG A 81 3.16 -10.63 -7.01
CA ARG A 81 4.22 -9.87 -7.68
C ARG A 81 4.38 -10.31 -9.14
N GLN A 82 4.34 -11.60 -9.41
CA GLN A 82 4.38 -12.12 -10.78
C GLN A 82 3.22 -11.60 -11.61
N ALA A 83 2.01 -11.56 -11.03
CA ALA A 83 0.84 -10.99 -11.72
C ALA A 83 1.04 -9.50 -12.01
N ARG A 84 1.60 -8.74 -11.08
CA ARG A 84 1.88 -7.31 -11.27
C ARG A 84 2.91 -7.10 -12.38
N ARG A 85 3.97 -7.89 -12.40
CA ARG A 85 4.99 -7.83 -13.46
C ARG A 85 4.39 -8.19 -14.82
N ALA A 86 3.60 -9.24 -14.89
CA ALA A 86 2.93 -9.63 -16.13
C ALA A 86 2.01 -8.52 -16.66
N THR A 87 1.33 -7.82 -15.78
CA THR A 87 0.46 -6.70 -16.15
C THR A 87 1.25 -5.58 -16.82
N VAL A 88 2.40 -5.21 -16.27
CA VAL A 88 3.28 -4.19 -16.87
C VAL A 88 3.81 -4.67 -18.23
N ARG A 89 4.23 -5.92 -18.33
CA ARG A 89 4.74 -6.49 -19.61
C ARG A 89 3.69 -6.43 -20.73
N LEU A 90 2.44 -6.55 -20.39
CA LEU A 90 1.34 -6.49 -21.35
C LEU A 90 0.86 -5.05 -21.62
N GLY A 91 1.61 -4.05 -21.15
CA GLY A 91 1.26 -2.65 -21.34
C GLY A 91 0.24 -2.10 -20.36
N GLY A 92 -0.09 -2.85 -19.32
CA GLY A 92 -1.01 -2.42 -18.28
C GLY A 92 -0.36 -1.50 -17.24
N PRO A 93 -1.14 -1.06 -16.25
CA PRO A 93 -0.65 -0.11 -15.25
C PRO A 93 0.35 -0.74 -14.29
N ALA A 94 1.24 0.09 -13.77
CA ALA A 94 2.11 -0.28 -12.65
C ALA A 94 1.28 -0.26 -11.36
N ILE A 95 1.12 -1.43 -10.75
CA ILE A 95 0.31 -1.61 -9.55
C ILE A 95 1.26 -1.83 -8.38
N LEU A 96 1.27 -0.89 -7.43
CA LEU A 96 2.13 -0.97 -6.25
C LEU A 96 1.56 -1.93 -5.22
N ALA A 97 2.41 -2.41 -4.32
CA ALA A 97 2.01 -3.23 -3.19
C ALA A 97 2.54 -2.61 -1.89
N TYR A 98 1.72 -2.65 -0.86
CA TYR A 98 2.07 -2.15 0.47
C TYR A 98 1.94 -3.26 1.49
N LYS A 99 2.83 -3.25 2.48
CA LYS A 99 2.86 -4.22 3.57
C LYS A 99 2.93 -3.45 4.89
N LEU A 100 1.85 -2.72 5.20
CA LEU A 100 1.81 -1.75 6.29
C LEU A 100 1.00 -2.22 7.51
N PHE A 101 0.13 -3.19 7.33
CA PHE A 101 -0.81 -3.62 8.37
C PHE A 101 -0.72 -5.11 8.63
N SER A 102 -1.01 -5.49 9.87
CA SER A 102 -1.12 -6.90 10.25
C SER A 102 -2.39 -7.54 9.69
N GLU A 103 -2.43 -8.85 9.70
CA GLU A 103 -3.63 -9.61 9.36
C GLU A 103 -4.82 -9.20 10.24
N ALA A 104 -4.58 -9.03 11.54
CA ALA A 104 -5.63 -8.62 12.47
C ALA A 104 -6.20 -7.23 12.12
N GLU A 105 -5.33 -6.29 11.79
CA GLU A 105 -5.74 -4.93 11.40
C GLU A 105 -6.54 -4.92 10.10
N LEU A 106 -6.09 -5.66 9.11
CA LEU A 106 -6.79 -5.76 7.82
C LEU A 106 -8.14 -6.47 7.98
N SER A 107 -8.17 -7.56 8.73
CA SER A 107 -9.40 -8.31 8.96
C SER A 107 -10.45 -7.47 9.67
N LEU A 108 -10.04 -6.70 10.67
CA LEU A 108 -10.94 -5.82 11.40
C LEU A 108 -11.48 -4.70 10.48
N ALA A 109 -10.61 -4.06 9.74
CA ALA A 109 -10.98 -2.94 8.86
C ALA A 109 -11.91 -3.38 7.72
N LEU A 110 -11.66 -4.56 7.16
CA LEU A 110 -12.38 -5.05 5.99
C LEU A 110 -13.55 -5.98 6.33
N GLY A 111 -13.77 -6.24 7.61
CA GLY A 111 -14.90 -7.04 8.05
C GLY A 111 -14.80 -8.53 7.70
N GLY A 112 -13.58 -9.03 7.53
CA GLY A 112 -13.34 -10.44 7.20
C GLY A 112 -12.51 -11.15 8.25
N THR A 113 -12.10 -12.37 7.94
CA THR A 113 -11.18 -13.17 8.74
C THR A 113 -10.03 -13.63 7.87
N ASN A 114 -8.84 -13.73 8.45
CA ASN A 114 -7.63 -14.16 7.75
C ASN A 114 -7.35 -13.36 6.47
N VAL A 115 -7.49 -12.05 6.54
CA VAL A 115 -7.21 -11.19 5.39
C VAL A 115 -5.70 -10.98 5.27
N ILE A 116 -5.10 -11.70 4.35
CA ILE A 116 -3.65 -11.67 4.09
C ILE A 116 -3.35 -10.84 2.84
N HIS A 117 -4.22 -10.88 1.85
CA HIS A 117 -4.09 -10.14 0.60
C HIS A 117 -5.39 -9.44 0.27
N ALA A 118 -5.28 -8.19 -0.14
CA ALA A 118 -6.41 -7.40 -0.60
C ALA A 118 -5.95 -6.51 -1.76
N ALA A 119 -6.84 -6.25 -2.70
CA ALA A 119 -6.60 -5.27 -3.75
C ALA A 119 -7.61 -4.13 -3.60
N VAL A 120 -7.13 -2.93 -3.72
CA VAL A 120 -7.97 -1.74 -3.77
C VAL A 120 -8.18 -1.40 -5.24
N LEU A 121 -9.45 -1.37 -5.65
CA LEU A 121 -9.81 -1.18 -7.05
C LEU A 121 -9.76 0.30 -7.44
N ALA A 122 -9.48 0.55 -8.70
CA ALA A 122 -9.44 1.91 -9.24
C ALA A 122 -10.81 2.58 -9.11
N GLY A 123 -10.81 3.87 -8.86
CA GLY A 123 -12.01 4.67 -8.67
C GLY A 123 -11.82 5.68 -7.55
N ASP A 124 -12.85 6.45 -7.24
CA ASP A 124 -12.76 7.52 -6.24
C ASP A 124 -12.46 6.98 -4.84
N ALA A 125 -13.15 5.92 -4.44
CA ALA A 125 -12.92 5.30 -3.14
C ALA A 125 -11.49 4.75 -3.04
N GLY A 126 -11.00 4.10 -4.09
CA GLY A 126 -9.64 3.58 -4.15
C GLY A 126 -8.59 4.69 -4.05
N ARG A 127 -8.80 5.79 -4.76
CA ARG A 127 -7.88 6.93 -4.69
C ARG A 127 -7.84 7.57 -3.31
N ALA A 128 -8.97 7.62 -2.62
CA ALA A 128 -9.02 8.14 -1.26
C ALA A 128 -8.22 7.27 -0.29
N VAL A 129 -8.28 5.95 -0.44
CA VAL A 129 -7.45 5.02 0.33
C VAL A 129 -5.98 5.20 -0.03
N GLN A 130 -5.66 5.28 -1.32
CA GLN A 130 -4.29 5.43 -1.80
C GLN A 130 -3.60 6.64 -1.19
N LYS A 131 -4.29 7.77 -1.14
CA LYS A 131 -3.75 9.00 -0.56
C LYS A 131 -3.30 8.78 0.89
N ARG A 132 -4.08 8.06 1.66
CA ARG A 132 -3.76 7.78 3.07
C ARG A 132 -2.67 6.72 3.21
N MET A 133 -2.64 5.74 2.33
CA MET A 133 -1.57 4.75 2.31
C MET A 133 -0.22 5.37 1.98
N VAL A 134 -0.19 6.25 0.99
CA VAL A 134 1.04 6.95 0.62
C VAL A 134 1.55 7.80 1.79
N ALA A 135 0.65 8.50 2.49
CA ALA A 135 1.03 9.32 3.64
C ALA A 135 1.64 8.46 4.76
N LEU A 136 1.01 7.34 5.08
CA LEU A 136 1.50 6.42 6.11
C LEU A 136 2.83 5.79 5.70
N ASP A 137 2.94 5.32 4.48
CA ASP A 137 4.15 4.70 3.97
C ASP A 137 5.33 5.68 4.02
N ARG A 138 5.13 6.91 3.58
CA ARG A 138 6.15 7.96 3.66
C ARG A 138 6.55 8.26 5.10
N TYR A 139 5.58 8.33 5.98
CA TYR A 139 5.85 8.59 7.40
C TYR A 139 6.73 7.50 8.01
N ARG A 140 6.51 6.25 7.60
CA ARG A 140 7.30 5.10 8.06
C ARG A 140 8.62 4.92 7.31
N GLY A 141 8.94 5.84 6.41
CA GLY A 141 10.17 5.77 5.63
C GLY A 141 10.09 4.82 4.45
N GLY A 142 8.89 4.64 3.89
CA GLY A 142 8.67 3.77 2.73
C GLY A 142 9.52 4.13 1.54
N SER A 143 9.88 3.14 0.77
CA SER A 143 10.83 3.20 -0.31
C SER A 143 10.12 3.07 -1.66
N PRO A 144 10.63 3.70 -2.72
CA PRO A 144 10.12 3.53 -4.07
C PRO A 144 10.58 2.23 -4.75
N ASP A 145 11.15 1.28 -4.01
CA ASP A 145 11.69 0.04 -4.56
C ASP A 145 10.70 -0.69 -5.47
N ASP A 146 9.45 -0.67 -5.10
CA ASP A 146 8.40 -1.32 -5.87
C ASP A 146 8.25 -0.71 -7.27
N LEU A 147 8.35 0.62 -7.38
CA LEU A 147 8.34 1.31 -8.67
C LEU A 147 9.58 1.00 -9.50
N ALA A 148 10.74 1.00 -8.86
CA ALA A 148 12.00 0.67 -9.52
C ALA A 148 11.98 -0.76 -10.07
N MET A 149 11.44 -1.70 -9.30
CA MET A 149 11.30 -3.09 -9.73
C MET A 149 10.39 -3.22 -10.96
N LEU A 150 9.28 -2.50 -10.98
CA LEU A 150 8.34 -2.54 -12.11
C LEU A 150 8.92 -1.84 -13.34
N ALA A 151 9.66 -0.76 -13.16
CA ALA A 151 10.35 -0.07 -14.25
C ALA A 151 11.42 -0.97 -14.88
N ALA A 152 12.20 -1.70 -14.07
CA ALA A 152 13.21 -2.61 -14.55
C ALA A 152 12.65 -3.71 -15.45
N VAL A 153 11.43 -4.19 -15.14
CA VAL A 153 10.75 -5.19 -15.98
C VAL A 153 10.43 -4.63 -17.37
N ALA A 154 10.00 -3.38 -17.45
CA ALA A 154 9.71 -2.74 -18.74
C ALA A 154 10.98 -2.58 -19.57
N ASP A 155 12.08 -2.18 -18.93
CA ASP A 155 13.38 -2.01 -19.61
C ASP A 155 13.93 -3.35 -20.15
N GLU A 156 13.74 -4.45 -19.43
CA GLU A 156 14.15 -5.78 -19.88
C GLU A 156 13.39 -6.22 -21.13
N ASP A 157 12.11 -5.91 -21.20
CA ASP A 157 11.28 -6.26 -22.34
C ASP A 157 11.67 -5.44 -23.58
N ASP A 158 11.93 -4.14 -23.42
CA ASP A 158 12.41 -3.29 -24.52
C ASP A 158 13.76 -3.79 -25.08
N ALA A 159 14.65 -4.20 -24.18
CA ALA A 159 15.95 -4.73 -24.61
C ALA A 159 15.81 -6.08 -25.34
N ALA A 160 14.81 -6.87 -24.99
CA ALA A 160 14.56 -8.15 -25.67
C ALA A 160 13.98 -7.96 -27.08
N GLU A 161 13.14 -6.94 -27.28
CA GLU A 161 12.59 -6.62 -28.60
C GLU A 161 13.66 -6.08 -29.55
N ASP A 162 14.59 -5.29 -29.04
CA ASP A 162 15.69 -4.76 -29.84
C ASP A 162 16.70 -5.84 -30.31
N MET A 163 16.65 -7.02 -29.73
CA MET A 163 17.55 -8.12 -30.09
C MET A 163 16.95 -9.08 -31.14
N GLU A 164 15.70 -8.91 -31.53
CA GLU A 164 15.06 -9.65 -32.61
C GLU A 164 15.14 -8.90 -33.96
#